data_0b602f59a86f4d5f8da953309fad4890
#
_entry.id   0b602f59a86f4d5f8da953309fad4890
#
_cell.length_a   1.000
_cell.length_b   1.000
_cell.length_c   1.000
_cell.angle_alpha   90.00
_cell.angle_beta   90.00
_cell.angle_gamma   90.00
#
_symmetry.space_group_name_H-M   'P 1'
#
loop_
_entity.id
_entity.type
_entity.pdbx_description
1 polymer ?
#
loop_
_entity_poly.entity_id
_entity_poly.type
_entity_poly.pdbx_seq_one_letter_code
_entity_poly.pdbx_strand_id
1 'polypeptide(L)'
;MKGPMMADGRGGPGSRLRDMTAKHERPQDTGKTIARIFSYWKEHWSWLVIMLVSSLCEVFCTLMAPILIGKAIDNCIDLSNMTVDFTKLNVIVIMLLMLYISSSWFSWVQQYGMTNVSLKIAKKIRTQMMDKMLEQDIHFYDVHTRGDLMSRFTNDVELMKSGLGDSFIQLFNTIFTLAGTVVAMVALSPSLTVVCCMSIPVVFMMTNIISKQTRKFFSSQQVSLGQLNGLVEESVSGIKMVRSFGIEQQQIDKFNSINEELRKSGVKAQIYSGLLMPLMRVLENIIYIIVAVLGGIMATSTDMTVFGIGIATITVGTIQSFLLYTKQFLRPINQVASQFNAVQSAIAGAERIFTILDTKPTITNKPDAVTLKEETVKGDIVFDHVSFGYEPGKLILKDISFTAKQDEVIAIVGTTGAGKTTIINLLTRFYDINSGSIKVDGIDIRDITKESLRDQMGIVLQVPFLFSDTVNYNVSYGWPAATQEEIINAS
;
A
#
# COMPACT_ATOMS: atom_id res chain seq x y z
N MET A 1 -29.20 -24.96 42.94
CA MET A 1 -27.78 -24.66 43.18
C MET A 1 -27.18 -24.27 41.86
N LYS A 2 -26.94 -22.98 41.64
CA LYS A 2 -26.30 -22.42 40.45
C LYS A 2 -24.78 -22.37 40.69
N GLY A 3 -24.01 -23.09 39.87
CA GLY A 3 -22.54 -23.02 39.88
C GLY A 3 -22.01 -21.73 39.20
N PRO A 4 -20.82 -21.26 39.53
CA PRO A 4 -20.29 -19.99 39.05
C PRO A 4 -19.86 -20.09 37.59
N MET A 5 -20.23 -19.04 36.81
CA MET A 5 -19.76 -18.82 35.46
C MET A 5 -18.22 -18.61 35.46
N MET A 6 -17.50 -19.47 34.77
CA MET A 6 -16.10 -19.24 34.41
C MET A 6 -16.03 -18.14 33.35
N ALA A 7 -15.30 -17.10 33.65
CA ALA A 7 -14.93 -16.04 32.69
C ALA A 7 -14.01 -16.64 31.61
N ASP A 8 -14.52 -16.66 30.39
CA ASP A 8 -13.81 -17.11 29.19
C ASP A 8 -12.89 -15.98 28.71
N GLY A 9 -11.62 -16.04 29.04
CA GLY A 9 -10.58 -15.08 28.72
C GLY A 9 -9.39 -15.72 27.99
N ARG A 10 -9.64 -16.40 26.86
CA ARG A 10 -8.55 -16.77 25.95
C ARG A 10 -9.06 -16.64 24.52
N GLY A 11 -8.75 -15.50 23.90
CA GLY A 11 -8.82 -15.37 22.45
C GLY A 11 -7.87 -16.38 21.82
N GLY A 12 -8.41 -17.45 21.21
CA GLY A 12 -7.64 -18.44 20.47
C GLY A 12 -6.94 -17.81 19.25
N PRO A 13 -5.97 -18.54 18.64
CA PRO A 13 -5.20 -18.06 17.47
C PRO A 13 -6.06 -17.56 16.30
N GLY A 14 -7.30 -18.04 16.17
CA GLY A 14 -8.26 -17.61 15.15
C GLY A 14 -8.80 -16.18 15.30
N SER A 15 -8.70 -15.54 16.49
CA SER A 15 -9.07 -14.14 16.65
C SER A 15 -8.02 -13.20 16.07
N ARG A 16 -6.74 -13.59 16.09
CA ARG A 16 -5.63 -12.82 15.50
C ARG A 16 -5.63 -12.88 13.96
N LEU A 17 -6.08 -13.98 13.36
CA LEU A 17 -6.27 -14.10 11.91
C LEU A 17 -7.47 -13.26 11.41
N ARG A 18 -8.47 -13.02 12.25
CA ARG A 18 -9.60 -12.15 11.93
C ARG A 18 -9.20 -10.68 11.88
N ASP A 19 -8.16 -10.28 12.61
CA ASP A 19 -7.55 -8.95 12.53
C ASP A 19 -6.56 -8.83 11.35
N MET A 20 -5.97 -9.95 10.88
CA MET A 20 -5.10 -9.97 9.69
C MET A 20 -5.85 -9.97 8.36
N THR A 21 -7.14 -10.36 8.30
CA THR A 21 -8.04 -9.95 7.23
C THR A 21 -8.42 -8.50 7.47
N ALA A 22 -7.44 -7.63 7.38
CA ALA A 22 -7.59 -6.20 7.53
C ALA A 22 -8.86 -5.76 6.79
N LYS A 23 -9.92 -5.42 7.54
CA LYS A 23 -10.84 -4.40 7.07
C LYS A 23 -9.96 -3.41 6.33
N HIS A 24 -10.22 -3.18 5.07
CA HIS A 24 -9.76 -1.97 4.39
C HIS A 24 -10.30 -0.82 5.25
N GLU A 25 -9.53 -0.44 6.25
CA GLU A 25 -9.84 0.72 7.07
C GLU A 25 -9.88 1.88 6.11
N ARG A 26 -11.09 2.43 5.97
CA ARG A 26 -11.24 3.65 5.18
C ARG A 26 -10.40 4.72 5.87
N PRO A 27 -9.58 5.46 5.11
CA PRO A 27 -8.76 6.52 5.68
C PRO A 27 -9.62 7.45 6.53
N GLN A 28 -9.15 7.76 7.73
CA GLN A 28 -9.90 8.56 8.71
C GLN A 28 -9.78 10.06 8.41
N ASP A 29 -8.62 10.51 7.89
CA ASP A 29 -8.34 11.92 7.60
C ASP A 29 -7.68 12.08 6.21
N THR A 30 -8.46 11.75 5.17
CA THR A 30 -7.99 11.79 3.77
C THR A 30 -7.41 13.13 3.36
N GLY A 31 -7.97 14.25 3.84
CA GLY A 31 -7.54 15.59 3.43
C GLY A 31 -6.14 15.92 3.90
N LYS A 32 -5.83 15.68 5.19
CA LYS A 32 -4.49 15.94 5.74
C LYS A 32 -3.46 14.99 5.16
N THR A 33 -3.83 13.71 4.99
CA THR A 33 -2.94 12.71 4.39
C THR A 33 -2.56 13.09 2.96
N ILE A 34 -3.52 13.48 2.12
CA ILE A 34 -3.29 13.96 0.76
C ILE A 34 -2.40 15.20 0.76
N ALA A 35 -2.69 16.21 1.60
CA ALA A 35 -1.87 17.42 1.68
C ALA A 35 -0.42 17.10 2.07
N ARG A 36 -0.21 16.19 3.02
CA ARG A 36 1.13 15.76 3.43
C ARG A 36 1.87 14.98 2.33
N ILE A 37 1.17 14.13 1.60
CA ILE A 37 1.71 13.46 0.41
C ILE A 37 2.17 14.50 -0.62
N PHE A 38 1.34 15.49 -0.92
CA PHE A 38 1.72 16.57 -1.85
C PHE A 38 2.93 17.37 -1.37
N SER A 39 3.19 17.45 -0.06
CA SER A 39 4.39 18.11 0.46
C SER A 39 5.68 17.40 0.02
N TYR A 40 5.69 16.08 -0.09
CA TYR A 40 6.83 15.32 -0.63
C TYR A 40 7.04 15.56 -2.13
N TRP A 41 5.95 15.80 -2.88
CA TRP A 41 6.02 16.13 -4.30
C TRP A 41 6.52 17.55 -4.55
N LYS A 42 6.32 18.46 -3.62
CA LYS A 42 6.74 19.86 -3.76
C LYS A 42 8.26 20.00 -3.98
N GLU A 43 9.05 19.10 -3.43
CA GLU A 43 10.51 19.08 -3.65
C GLU A 43 10.88 18.72 -5.10
N HIS A 44 9.95 18.09 -5.85
CA HIS A 44 10.14 17.66 -7.23
C HIS A 44 9.16 18.34 -8.19
N TRP A 45 8.75 19.57 -7.88
CA TRP A 45 7.74 20.32 -8.62
C TRP A 45 8.05 20.42 -10.13
N SER A 46 9.32 20.64 -10.50
CA SER A 46 9.74 20.71 -11.90
C SER A 46 9.40 19.43 -12.68
N TRP A 47 9.66 18.26 -12.08
CA TRP A 47 9.31 16.98 -12.68
C TRP A 47 7.80 16.78 -12.78
N LEU A 48 7.04 17.23 -11.78
CA LEU A 48 5.57 17.14 -11.80
C LEU A 48 5.02 17.96 -12.97
N VAL A 49 5.50 19.18 -13.19
CA VAL A 49 5.09 20.02 -14.32
C VAL A 49 5.47 19.36 -15.65
N ILE A 50 6.70 18.85 -15.80
CA ILE A 50 7.13 18.14 -17.00
C ILE A 50 6.23 16.94 -17.30
N MET A 51 5.91 16.15 -16.29
CA MET A 51 5.02 14.99 -16.45
C MET A 51 3.61 15.40 -16.87
N LEU A 52 3.02 16.44 -16.26
CA LEU A 52 1.70 16.94 -16.63
C LEU A 52 1.66 17.50 -18.05
N VAL A 53 2.67 18.26 -18.45
CA VAL A 53 2.78 18.79 -19.82
C VAL A 53 2.96 17.63 -20.81
N SER A 54 3.86 16.68 -20.53
CA SER A 54 4.03 15.49 -21.38
C SER A 54 2.75 14.67 -21.51
N SER A 55 1.98 14.53 -20.41
CA SER A 55 0.68 13.88 -20.40
C SER A 55 -0.32 14.59 -21.33
N LEU A 56 -0.43 15.91 -21.24
CA LEU A 56 -1.32 16.68 -22.13
C LEU A 56 -0.90 16.57 -23.61
N CYS A 57 0.41 16.60 -23.88
CA CYS A 57 0.93 16.41 -25.24
C CYS A 57 0.65 15.00 -25.77
N GLU A 58 0.82 13.97 -24.93
CA GLU A 58 0.47 12.57 -25.26
C GLU A 58 -1.01 12.43 -25.60
N VAL A 59 -1.89 12.97 -24.74
CA VAL A 59 -3.34 12.95 -24.95
C VAL A 59 -3.72 13.69 -26.24
N PHE A 60 -3.12 14.85 -26.48
CA PHE A 60 -3.34 15.60 -27.72
C PHE A 60 -2.93 14.79 -28.96
N CYS A 61 -1.76 14.17 -28.94
CA CYS A 61 -1.32 13.28 -30.03
C CYS A 61 -2.27 12.12 -30.24
N THR A 62 -2.73 11.50 -29.19
CA THR A 62 -3.67 10.37 -29.21
C THR A 62 -5.04 10.78 -29.80
N LEU A 63 -5.50 11.99 -29.49
CA LEU A 63 -6.75 12.53 -30.02
C LEU A 63 -6.65 13.00 -31.48
N MET A 64 -5.47 13.41 -31.94
CA MET A 64 -5.28 13.86 -33.34
C MET A 64 -5.19 12.69 -34.33
N ALA A 65 -4.77 11.50 -33.89
CA ALA A 65 -4.58 10.36 -34.77
C ALA A 65 -5.88 9.94 -35.51
N PRO A 66 -7.05 9.75 -34.86
CA PRO A 66 -8.30 9.43 -35.56
C PRO A 66 -8.71 10.49 -36.57
N ILE A 67 -8.52 11.79 -36.28
CA ILE A 67 -8.85 12.87 -37.21
C ILE A 67 -7.99 12.80 -38.47
N LEU A 68 -6.68 12.55 -38.32
CA LEU A 68 -5.77 12.43 -39.47
C LEU A 68 -6.11 11.20 -40.31
N ILE A 69 -6.50 10.07 -39.69
CA ILE A 69 -6.93 8.87 -40.41
C ILE A 69 -8.21 9.16 -41.21
N GLY A 70 -9.19 9.85 -40.62
CA GLY A 70 -10.39 10.27 -41.34
C GLY A 70 -10.08 11.20 -42.51
N LYS A 71 -9.22 12.21 -42.33
CA LYS A 71 -8.78 13.09 -43.38
C LYS A 71 -8.01 12.34 -44.49
N ALA A 72 -7.27 11.29 -44.17
CA ALA A 72 -6.60 10.47 -45.14
C ALA A 72 -7.63 9.80 -46.08
N ILE A 73 -8.74 9.29 -45.52
CA ILE A 73 -9.80 8.67 -46.32
C ILE A 73 -10.51 9.72 -47.19
N ASP A 74 -10.90 10.87 -46.60
CA ASP A 74 -11.69 11.87 -47.31
C ASP A 74 -10.90 12.63 -48.39
N ASN A 75 -9.59 12.91 -48.16
CA ASN A 75 -8.79 13.75 -49.04
C ASN A 75 -7.92 12.99 -50.04
N CYS A 76 -7.65 11.69 -49.79
CA CYS A 76 -6.74 10.91 -50.63
C CYS A 76 -7.47 9.90 -51.49
N ILE A 77 -8.73 9.55 -51.18
CA ILE A 77 -9.52 8.59 -51.94
C ILE A 77 -10.60 9.34 -52.70
N ASP A 78 -10.50 9.35 -54.04
CA ASP A 78 -11.56 9.84 -54.92
C ASP A 78 -12.54 8.67 -55.21
N LEU A 79 -13.67 8.66 -54.52
CA LEU A 79 -14.69 7.63 -54.63
C LEU A 79 -15.38 7.67 -56.00
N SER A 80 -15.36 8.81 -56.70
CA SER A 80 -15.98 8.92 -58.04
C SER A 80 -15.13 8.29 -59.13
N ASN A 81 -13.82 8.42 -59.04
CA ASN A 81 -12.85 7.91 -60.02
C ASN A 81 -12.15 6.64 -59.60
N MET A 82 -12.41 6.13 -58.39
CA MET A 82 -11.72 4.97 -57.77
C MET A 82 -10.19 5.13 -57.80
N THR A 83 -9.69 6.35 -57.61
CA THR A 83 -8.23 6.65 -57.64
C THR A 83 -7.76 7.13 -56.25
N VAL A 84 -6.49 6.88 -55.95
CA VAL A 84 -5.84 7.29 -54.71
C VAL A 84 -4.71 8.26 -55.03
N ASP A 85 -4.77 9.44 -54.37
CA ASP A 85 -3.67 10.41 -54.44
C ASP A 85 -2.57 10.00 -53.43
N PHE A 86 -1.61 9.23 -53.92
CA PHE A 86 -0.49 8.74 -53.11
C PHE A 86 0.41 9.86 -52.59
N THR A 87 0.43 11.02 -53.24
CA THR A 87 1.24 12.16 -52.80
C THR A 87 0.69 12.73 -51.47
N LYS A 88 -0.64 12.99 -51.42
CA LYS A 88 -1.30 13.45 -50.19
C LYS A 88 -1.29 12.37 -49.10
N LEU A 89 -1.51 11.11 -49.51
CA LEU A 89 -1.49 9.97 -48.60
C LEU A 89 -0.13 9.85 -47.88
N ASN A 90 0.99 9.94 -48.61
CA ASN A 90 2.33 9.90 -48.03
C ASN A 90 2.56 11.02 -47.00
N VAL A 91 2.08 12.24 -47.28
CA VAL A 91 2.21 13.34 -46.31
C VAL A 91 1.46 13.02 -45.03
N ILE A 92 0.22 12.51 -45.10
CA ILE A 92 -0.57 12.17 -43.91
C ILE A 92 0.06 10.97 -43.17
N VAL A 93 0.60 9.96 -43.87
CA VAL A 93 1.30 8.85 -43.24
C VAL A 93 2.53 9.32 -42.48
N ILE A 94 3.32 10.23 -43.05
CA ILE A 94 4.48 10.81 -42.38
C ILE A 94 4.03 11.61 -41.14
N MET A 95 2.93 12.40 -41.24
CA MET A 95 2.36 13.12 -40.09
C MET A 95 1.93 12.16 -38.98
N LEU A 96 1.25 11.07 -39.32
CA LEU A 96 0.84 10.03 -38.37
C LEU A 96 2.06 9.37 -37.70
N LEU A 97 3.10 9.05 -38.49
CA LEU A 97 4.33 8.47 -37.95
C LEU A 97 4.99 9.41 -36.95
N MET A 98 5.14 10.71 -37.30
CA MET A 98 5.69 11.72 -36.41
C MET A 98 4.84 11.87 -35.13
N LEU A 99 3.53 11.82 -35.26
CA LEU A 99 2.59 11.94 -34.15
C LEU A 99 2.70 10.75 -33.20
N TYR A 100 2.80 9.51 -33.71
CA TYR A 100 2.99 8.31 -32.87
C TYR A 100 4.37 8.29 -32.21
N ILE A 101 5.43 8.69 -32.92
CA ILE A 101 6.77 8.82 -32.32
C ILE A 101 6.75 9.85 -31.19
N SER A 102 6.13 11.03 -31.42
CA SER A 102 6.00 12.07 -30.40
C SER A 102 5.20 11.59 -29.20
N SER A 103 4.08 10.90 -29.43
CA SER A 103 3.26 10.31 -28.36
C SER A 103 4.07 9.32 -27.52
N SER A 104 4.82 8.43 -28.17
CA SER A 104 5.68 7.46 -27.48
C SER A 104 6.80 8.14 -26.69
N TRP A 105 7.37 9.22 -27.22
CA TRP A 105 8.38 10.03 -26.53
C TRP A 105 7.80 10.68 -25.25
N PHE A 106 6.64 11.33 -25.35
CA PHE A 106 5.98 11.95 -24.19
C PHE A 106 5.59 10.92 -23.13
N SER A 107 5.07 9.77 -23.57
CA SER A 107 4.75 8.65 -22.67
C SER A 107 6.00 8.14 -21.94
N TRP A 108 7.13 8.01 -22.65
CA TRP A 108 8.41 7.62 -22.05
C TRP A 108 8.93 8.64 -21.04
N VAL A 109 8.91 9.95 -21.38
CA VAL A 109 9.33 11.04 -20.46
C VAL A 109 8.48 11.02 -19.19
N GLN A 110 7.18 10.87 -19.33
CA GLN A 110 6.23 10.78 -18.24
C GLN A 110 6.53 9.58 -17.32
N GLN A 111 6.69 8.38 -17.89
CA GLN A 111 6.97 7.17 -17.14
C GLN A 111 8.33 7.23 -16.44
N TYR A 112 9.35 7.73 -17.12
CA TYR A 112 10.68 7.90 -16.55
C TYR A 112 10.64 8.87 -15.36
N GLY A 113 10.04 10.07 -15.56
CA GLY A 113 9.91 11.08 -14.52
C GLY A 113 9.18 10.53 -13.30
N MET A 114 8.06 9.82 -13.54
CA MET A 114 7.25 9.23 -12.50
C MET A 114 7.98 8.18 -11.68
N THR A 115 8.61 7.23 -12.35
CA THR A 115 9.40 6.18 -11.69
C THR A 115 10.52 6.79 -10.85
N ASN A 116 11.26 7.75 -11.38
CA ASN A 116 12.37 8.40 -10.68
C ASN A 116 11.89 9.15 -9.43
N VAL A 117 10.84 9.95 -9.55
CA VAL A 117 10.29 10.73 -8.42
C VAL A 117 9.68 9.85 -7.36
N SER A 118 8.86 8.86 -7.75
CA SER A 118 8.21 7.95 -6.80
C SER A 118 9.22 7.11 -6.01
N LEU A 119 10.30 6.65 -6.66
CA LEU A 119 11.39 5.94 -5.97
C LEU A 119 12.17 6.83 -5.00
N LYS A 120 12.41 8.10 -5.35
CA LYS A 120 13.06 9.07 -4.45
C LYS A 120 12.20 9.35 -3.22
N ILE A 121 10.89 9.53 -3.41
CA ILE A 121 9.94 9.71 -2.30
C ILE A 121 9.91 8.46 -1.43
N ALA A 122 9.81 7.27 -2.02
CA ALA A 122 9.81 6.01 -1.28
C ALA A 122 11.11 5.82 -0.47
N LYS A 123 12.28 6.13 -1.06
CA LYS A 123 13.56 6.14 -0.34
C LYS A 123 13.52 7.09 0.86
N LYS A 124 13.08 8.34 0.66
CA LYS A 124 13.01 9.36 1.72
C LYS A 124 12.12 8.90 2.87
N ILE A 125 10.95 8.35 2.55
CA ILE A 125 10.01 7.85 3.56
C ILE A 125 10.61 6.67 4.34
N ARG A 126 11.24 5.70 3.65
CA ARG A 126 11.90 4.58 4.33
C ARG A 126 13.00 5.05 5.28
N THR A 127 13.82 6.01 4.85
CA THR A 127 14.84 6.61 5.73
C THR A 127 14.20 7.26 6.95
N GLN A 128 13.20 8.12 6.75
CA GLN A 128 12.48 8.78 7.87
C GLN A 128 11.80 7.77 8.81
N MET A 129 11.20 6.71 8.26
CA MET A 129 10.61 5.64 9.08
C MET A 129 11.68 4.92 9.90
N MET A 130 12.83 4.59 9.31
CA MET A 130 13.93 3.91 10.01
C MET A 130 14.48 4.77 11.14
N ASP A 131 14.79 6.05 10.84
CA ASP A 131 15.24 7.01 11.83
C ASP A 131 14.23 7.12 12.98
N LYS A 132 12.94 7.26 12.62
CA LYS A 132 11.87 7.39 13.62
C LYS A 132 11.66 6.13 14.45
N MET A 133 11.78 4.95 13.84
CA MET A 133 11.70 3.68 14.57
C MET A 133 12.87 3.53 15.54
N LEU A 134 14.09 3.90 15.17
CA LEU A 134 15.26 3.82 16.06
C LEU A 134 15.17 4.80 17.26
N GLU A 135 14.42 5.90 17.12
CA GLU A 135 14.15 6.84 18.22
C GLU A 135 13.11 6.33 19.24
N GLN A 136 12.28 5.34 18.86
CA GLN A 136 11.18 4.87 19.70
C GLN A 136 11.66 4.11 20.94
N ASP A 137 10.85 4.20 22.00
CA ASP A 137 11.04 3.44 23.22
C ASP A 137 10.67 1.97 23.05
N ILE A 138 11.14 1.11 23.94
CA ILE A 138 10.82 -0.32 23.96
C ILE A 138 9.31 -0.58 24.02
N HIS A 139 8.57 0.26 24.75
CA HIS A 139 7.10 0.18 24.82
C HIS A 139 6.43 0.21 23.45
N PHE A 140 6.94 1.00 22.51
CA PHE A 140 6.43 1.03 21.14
C PHE A 140 6.51 -0.36 20.47
N TYR A 141 7.61 -1.08 20.69
CA TYR A 141 7.83 -2.43 20.12
C TYR A 141 7.05 -3.53 20.84
N ASP A 142 6.66 -3.31 22.10
CA ASP A 142 5.78 -4.23 22.83
C ASP A 142 4.33 -4.15 22.37
N VAL A 143 3.87 -2.94 22.00
CA VAL A 143 2.50 -2.71 21.50
C VAL A 143 2.36 -3.09 20.05
N HIS A 144 3.41 -2.89 19.22
CA HIS A 144 3.39 -3.18 17.79
C HIS A 144 4.09 -4.51 17.48
N THR A 145 3.44 -5.40 16.76
CA THR A 145 4.10 -6.64 16.33
C THR A 145 5.18 -6.36 15.28
N ARG A 146 6.27 -7.12 15.32
CA ARG A 146 7.36 -7.01 14.33
C ARG A 146 6.85 -7.16 12.90
N GLY A 147 5.88 -8.07 12.68
CA GLY A 147 5.26 -8.29 11.37
C GLY A 147 4.48 -7.07 10.87
N ASP A 148 3.74 -6.37 11.75
CA ASP A 148 3.02 -5.14 11.40
C ASP A 148 3.99 -4.02 10.97
N LEU A 149 5.05 -3.78 11.76
CA LEU A 149 6.07 -2.79 11.43
C LEU A 149 6.77 -3.08 10.09
N MET A 150 7.15 -4.35 9.87
CA MET A 150 7.76 -4.78 8.60
C MET A 150 6.78 -4.63 7.43
N SER A 151 5.50 -4.94 7.61
CA SER A 151 4.47 -4.74 6.58
C SER A 151 4.29 -3.27 6.23
N ARG A 152 4.31 -2.36 7.21
CA ARG A 152 4.25 -0.91 6.97
C ARG A 152 5.49 -0.42 6.21
N PHE A 153 6.67 -0.93 6.56
CA PHE A 153 7.93 -0.56 5.92
C PHE A 153 8.04 -1.06 4.47
N THR A 154 7.46 -2.21 4.16
CA THR A 154 7.52 -2.83 2.83
C THR A 154 6.25 -2.57 2.03
N ASN A 155 5.12 -3.09 2.48
CA ASN A 155 3.88 -3.10 1.70
C ASN A 155 3.22 -1.71 1.64
N ASP A 156 3.13 -0.98 2.77
CA ASP A 156 2.46 0.33 2.76
C ASP A 156 3.26 1.37 1.98
N VAL A 157 4.60 1.35 2.06
CA VAL A 157 5.45 2.21 1.24
C VAL A 157 5.31 1.87 -0.24
N GLU A 158 5.18 0.58 -0.60
CA GLU A 158 4.97 0.17 -1.98
C GLU A 158 3.57 0.57 -2.50
N LEU A 159 2.53 0.41 -1.68
CA LEU A 159 1.18 0.89 -1.99
C LEU A 159 1.17 2.40 -2.20
N MET A 160 1.84 3.15 -1.34
CA MET A 160 1.96 4.59 -1.48
C MET A 160 2.72 4.97 -2.76
N LYS A 161 3.84 4.30 -3.07
CA LYS A 161 4.62 4.52 -4.28
C LYS A 161 3.78 4.27 -5.54
N SER A 162 3.12 3.12 -5.63
CA SER A 162 2.36 2.72 -6.83
C SER A 162 1.07 3.55 -7.00
N GLY A 163 0.35 3.81 -5.92
CA GLY A 163 -0.90 4.55 -6.00
C GLY A 163 -0.72 6.05 -6.26
N LEU A 164 0.33 6.64 -5.68
CA LEU A 164 0.64 8.06 -5.91
C LEU A 164 1.47 8.28 -7.18
N GLY A 165 2.21 7.27 -7.59
CA GLY A 165 2.96 7.26 -8.79
C GLY A 165 2.09 6.98 -10.01
N ASP A 166 2.02 5.71 -10.34
CA ASP A 166 1.43 5.25 -11.59
C ASP A 166 -0.07 5.54 -11.67
N SER A 167 -0.81 5.31 -10.57
CA SER A 167 -2.27 5.44 -10.58
C SER A 167 -2.75 6.89 -10.68
N PHE A 168 -2.04 7.85 -10.08
CA PHE A 168 -2.41 9.27 -10.15
C PHE A 168 -2.29 9.82 -11.58
N ILE A 169 -1.16 9.55 -12.24
CA ILE A 169 -0.96 9.99 -13.63
C ILE A 169 -1.88 9.26 -14.60
N GLN A 170 -2.08 7.95 -14.40
CA GLN A 170 -3.06 7.22 -15.21
C GLN A 170 -4.47 7.77 -15.05
N LEU A 171 -4.87 8.14 -13.84
CA LEU A 171 -6.17 8.76 -13.60
C LEU A 171 -6.28 10.10 -14.33
N PHE A 172 -5.24 10.92 -14.28
CA PHE A 172 -5.15 12.17 -15.01
C PHE A 172 -5.26 11.96 -16.52
N ASN A 173 -4.44 11.08 -17.10
CA ASN A 173 -4.49 10.72 -18.52
C ASN A 173 -5.88 10.20 -18.93
N THR A 174 -6.47 9.35 -18.10
CA THR A 174 -7.79 8.76 -18.34
C THR A 174 -8.88 9.83 -18.40
N ILE A 175 -8.89 10.79 -17.46
CA ILE A 175 -9.85 11.89 -17.42
C ILE A 175 -9.68 12.81 -18.63
N PHE A 176 -8.46 13.21 -18.95
CA PHE A 176 -8.18 14.10 -20.08
C PHE A 176 -8.45 13.42 -21.42
N THR A 177 -8.11 12.14 -21.59
CA THR A 177 -8.45 11.38 -22.79
C THR A 177 -9.95 11.25 -22.96
N LEU A 178 -10.69 10.93 -21.88
CA LEU A 178 -12.14 10.82 -21.93
C LEU A 178 -12.79 12.16 -22.29
N ALA A 179 -12.40 13.24 -21.61
CA ALA A 179 -12.92 14.58 -21.88
C ALA A 179 -12.61 15.03 -23.32
N GLY A 180 -11.35 14.87 -23.76
CA GLY A 180 -10.93 15.21 -25.10
C GLY A 180 -11.62 14.37 -26.17
N THR A 181 -11.82 13.05 -25.92
CA THR A 181 -12.56 12.17 -26.82
C THR A 181 -14.02 12.63 -26.97
N VAL A 182 -14.70 12.98 -25.85
CA VAL A 182 -16.07 13.49 -25.90
C VAL A 182 -16.16 14.80 -26.69
N VAL A 183 -15.22 15.73 -26.45
CA VAL A 183 -15.15 17.00 -27.20
C VAL A 183 -14.94 16.74 -28.70
N ALA A 184 -14.01 15.85 -29.06
CA ALA A 184 -13.77 15.47 -30.48
C ALA A 184 -14.99 14.82 -31.12
N MET A 185 -15.67 13.91 -30.39
CA MET A 185 -16.90 13.26 -30.87
C MET A 185 -18.05 14.24 -31.11
N VAL A 186 -18.27 15.18 -30.17
CA VAL A 186 -19.28 16.23 -30.32
C VAL A 186 -18.95 17.14 -31.48
N ALA A 187 -17.68 17.50 -31.68
CA ALA A 187 -17.24 18.31 -32.81
C ALA A 187 -17.44 17.65 -34.17
N LEU A 188 -17.29 16.29 -34.23
CA LEU A 188 -17.50 15.53 -35.47
C LEU A 188 -18.94 15.24 -35.75
N SER A 189 -19.74 14.79 -34.78
CA SER A 189 -21.16 14.49 -34.92
C SER A 189 -21.87 14.45 -33.55
N PRO A 190 -22.63 15.47 -33.18
CA PRO A 190 -23.40 15.46 -31.93
C PRO A 190 -24.40 14.30 -31.85
N SER A 191 -25.03 13.94 -32.98
CA SER A 191 -26.06 12.89 -33.05
C SER A 191 -25.45 11.51 -32.72
N LEU A 192 -24.32 11.15 -33.33
CA LEU A 192 -23.62 9.90 -33.05
C LEU A 192 -23.08 9.89 -31.63
N THR A 193 -22.67 11.05 -31.09
CA THR A 193 -22.18 11.16 -29.71
C THR A 193 -23.27 10.81 -28.70
N VAL A 194 -24.51 11.26 -28.92
CA VAL A 194 -25.66 10.90 -28.07
C VAL A 194 -25.87 9.38 -28.06
N VAL A 195 -25.79 8.74 -29.24
CA VAL A 195 -25.88 7.25 -29.35
C VAL A 195 -24.81 6.57 -28.55
N CYS A 196 -23.56 7.03 -28.64
CA CYS A 196 -22.47 6.47 -27.82
C CYS A 196 -22.69 6.71 -26.33
N CYS A 197 -23.16 7.89 -25.92
CA CYS A 197 -23.45 8.18 -24.51
C CYS A 197 -24.56 7.30 -23.94
N MET A 198 -25.53 6.86 -24.75
CA MET A 198 -26.56 5.89 -24.35
C MET A 198 -25.99 4.53 -23.94
N SER A 199 -24.78 4.21 -24.36
CA SER A 199 -24.09 2.98 -23.94
C SER A 199 -23.61 3.03 -22.48
N ILE A 200 -23.35 4.21 -21.91
CA ILE A 200 -22.83 4.37 -20.55
C ILE A 200 -23.71 3.69 -19.48
N PRO A 201 -25.03 3.92 -19.44
CA PRO A 201 -25.91 3.22 -18.50
C PRO A 201 -25.86 1.70 -18.65
N VAL A 202 -25.75 1.20 -19.88
CA VAL A 202 -25.67 -0.25 -20.16
C VAL A 202 -24.36 -0.83 -19.63
N VAL A 203 -23.22 -0.16 -19.90
CA VAL A 203 -21.90 -0.52 -19.38
C VAL A 203 -21.94 -0.56 -17.85
N PHE A 204 -22.48 0.49 -17.23
CA PHE A 204 -22.55 0.61 -15.77
C PHE A 204 -23.43 -0.50 -15.16
N MET A 205 -24.58 -0.77 -15.74
CA MET A 205 -25.50 -1.82 -15.29
C MET A 205 -24.83 -3.21 -15.38
N MET A 206 -24.21 -3.54 -16.53
CA MET A 206 -23.50 -4.81 -16.70
C MET A 206 -22.32 -4.94 -15.72
N THR A 207 -21.50 -3.91 -15.60
CA THR A 207 -20.36 -3.90 -14.65
C THR A 207 -20.83 -4.12 -13.22
N ASN A 208 -21.93 -3.47 -12.81
CA ASN A 208 -22.46 -3.60 -11.45
C ASN A 208 -22.99 -5.01 -11.17
N ILE A 209 -23.73 -5.60 -12.11
CA ILE A 209 -24.26 -6.97 -11.99
C ILE A 209 -23.11 -7.96 -11.84
N ILE A 210 -22.12 -7.92 -12.73
CA ILE A 210 -20.98 -8.84 -12.73
C ILE A 210 -20.13 -8.64 -11.46
N SER A 211 -19.81 -7.38 -11.11
CA SER A 211 -19.01 -7.08 -9.92
C SER A 211 -19.68 -7.52 -8.62
N LYS A 212 -21.01 -7.46 -8.52
CA LYS A 212 -21.76 -7.95 -7.35
C LYS A 212 -21.62 -9.46 -7.19
N GLN A 213 -21.71 -10.22 -8.29
CA GLN A 213 -21.53 -11.67 -8.26
C GLN A 213 -20.08 -12.05 -7.99
N THR A 214 -19.16 -11.38 -8.66
CA THR A 214 -17.71 -11.56 -8.47
C THR A 214 -17.32 -11.36 -7.00
N ARG A 215 -17.75 -10.27 -6.36
CA ARG A 215 -17.48 -10.03 -4.93
C ARG A 215 -18.01 -11.15 -4.03
N LYS A 216 -19.20 -11.66 -4.30
CA LYS A 216 -19.80 -12.77 -3.53
C LYS A 216 -18.91 -14.01 -3.57
N PHE A 217 -18.45 -14.41 -4.76
CA PHE A 217 -17.65 -15.62 -4.90
C PHE A 217 -16.20 -15.42 -4.44
N PHE A 218 -15.60 -14.24 -4.64
CA PHE A 218 -14.30 -13.92 -4.05
C PHE A 218 -14.34 -13.93 -2.52
N SER A 219 -15.41 -13.39 -1.91
CA SER A 219 -15.58 -13.45 -0.45
C SER A 219 -15.67 -14.90 0.05
N SER A 220 -16.43 -15.75 -0.66
CA SER A 220 -16.52 -17.19 -0.34
C SER A 220 -15.15 -17.87 -0.49
N GLN A 221 -14.41 -17.57 -1.55
CA GLN A 221 -13.06 -18.09 -1.77
C GLN A 221 -12.10 -17.69 -0.63
N GLN A 222 -12.15 -16.43 -0.19
CA GLN A 222 -11.32 -15.95 0.91
C GLN A 222 -11.65 -16.62 2.24
N VAL A 223 -12.93 -16.90 2.50
CA VAL A 223 -13.34 -17.66 3.71
C VAL A 223 -12.76 -19.08 3.66
N SER A 224 -12.92 -19.80 2.54
CA SER A 224 -12.37 -21.15 2.38
C SER A 224 -10.83 -21.16 2.44
N LEU A 225 -10.17 -20.15 1.88
CA LEU A 225 -8.71 -20.00 1.98
C LEU A 225 -8.26 -19.77 3.43
N GLY A 226 -8.98 -18.92 4.17
CA GLY A 226 -8.70 -18.68 5.58
C GLY A 226 -8.86 -19.96 6.43
N GLN A 227 -9.89 -20.77 6.16
CA GLN A 227 -10.10 -22.07 6.84
C GLN A 227 -8.98 -23.05 6.49
N LEU A 228 -8.54 -23.11 5.23
CA LEU A 228 -7.45 -23.96 4.78
C LEU A 228 -6.13 -23.57 5.47
N ASN A 229 -5.80 -22.29 5.47
CA ASN A 229 -4.58 -21.78 6.12
C ASN A 229 -4.60 -22.07 7.63
N GLY A 230 -5.73 -21.84 8.30
CA GLY A 230 -5.89 -22.18 9.72
C GLY A 230 -5.68 -23.66 10.01
N LEU A 231 -6.23 -24.56 9.18
CA LEU A 231 -6.02 -25.99 9.32
C LEU A 231 -4.55 -26.39 9.10
N VAL A 232 -3.89 -25.80 8.11
CA VAL A 232 -2.45 -26.05 7.84
C VAL A 232 -1.60 -25.58 9.02
N GLU A 233 -1.84 -24.37 9.53
CA GLU A 233 -1.13 -23.83 10.68
C GLU A 233 -1.32 -24.70 11.93
N GLU A 234 -2.56 -25.11 12.22
CA GLU A 234 -2.90 -26.00 13.33
C GLU A 234 -2.20 -27.35 13.20
N SER A 235 -2.26 -27.96 11.99
CA SER A 235 -1.66 -29.28 11.73
C SER A 235 -0.13 -29.25 11.80
N VAL A 236 0.51 -28.21 11.27
CA VAL A 236 1.98 -28.05 11.29
C VAL A 236 2.47 -27.75 12.70
N SER A 237 1.81 -26.83 13.40
CA SER A 237 2.16 -26.49 14.79
C SER A 237 1.93 -27.65 15.74
N GLY A 238 0.84 -28.43 15.50
CA GLY A 238 0.46 -29.61 16.28
C GLY A 238 1.01 -30.93 15.74
N ILE A 239 2.00 -30.93 14.82
CA ILE A 239 2.43 -32.16 14.10
C ILE A 239 2.85 -33.30 15.04
N LYS A 240 3.45 -32.99 16.19
CA LYS A 240 3.80 -33.99 17.20
C LYS A 240 2.56 -34.69 17.76
N MET A 241 1.47 -33.93 18.01
CA MET A 241 0.21 -34.47 18.49
C MET A 241 -0.48 -35.31 17.42
N VAL A 242 -0.54 -34.79 16.18
CA VAL A 242 -1.12 -35.50 15.02
C VAL A 242 -0.48 -36.88 14.88
N ARG A 243 0.86 -36.93 14.92
CA ARG A 243 1.62 -38.21 14.83
C ARG A 243 1.46 -39.10 16.07
N SER A 244 1.44 -38.52 17.27
CA SER A 244 1.30 -39.31 18.51
C SER A 244 -0.05 -39.99 18.63
N PHE A 245 -1.11 -39.41 18.07
CA PHE A 245 -2.44 -39.96 18.06
C PHE A 245 -2.81 -40.75 16.78
N GLY A 246 -1.94 -40.76 15.75
CA GLY A 246 -2.16 -41.47 14.49
C GLY A 246 -3.36 -40.94 13.69
N ILE A 247 -3.65 -39.62 13.76
CA ILE A 247 -4.83 -39.00 13.12
C ILE A 247 -4.50 -38.31 11.78
N GLU A 248 -3.38 -38.66 11.13
CA GLU A 248 -2.92 -38.07 9.88
C GLU A 248 -3.98 -38.14 8.79
N GLN A 249 -4.62 -39.34 8.64
CA GLN A 249 -5.65 -39.54 7.61
C GLN A 249 -6.85 -38.63 7.83
N GLN A 250 -7.28 -38.46 9.09
CA GLN A 250 -8.39 -37.56 9.43
C GLN A 250 -8.05 -36.08 9.08
N GLN A 251 -6.80 -35.65 9.31
CA GLN A 251 -6.37 -34.29 8.91
C GLN A 251 -6.32 -34.14 7.40
N ILE A 252 -5.88 -35.16 6.66
CA ILE A 252 -5.86 -35.17 5.19
C ILE A 252 -7.29 -35.09 4.64
N ASP A 253 -8.22 -35.85 5.19
CA ASP A 253 -9.62 -35.87 4.73
C ASP A 253 -10.29 -34.50 4.99
N LYS A 254 -10.02 -33.87 6.15
CA LYS A 254 -10.48 -32.52 6.47
C LYS A 254 -9.88 -31.48 5.52
N PHE A 255 -8.57 -31.57 5.24
CA PHE A 255 -7.89 -30.72 4.28
C PHE A 255 -8.51 -30.83 2.89
N ASN A 256 -8.72 -32.07 2.40
CA ASN A 256 -9.29 -32.32 1.07
C ASN A 256 -10.71 -31.74 0.95
N SER A 257 -11.53 -31.86 2.00
CA SER A 257 -12.88 -31.28 2.04
C SER A 257 -12.85 -29.75 1.88
N ILE A 258 -12.03 -29.06 2.69
CA ILE A 258 -11.90 -27.59 2.63
C ILE A 258 -11.27 -27.15 1.30
N ASN A 259 -10.27 -27.88 0.80
CA ASN A 259 -9.61 -27.59 -0.47
C ASN A 259 -10.58 -27.74 -1.66
N GLU A 260 -11.48 -28.73 -1.62
CA GLU A 260 -12.54 -28.88 -2.64
C GLU A 260 -13.57 -27.73 -2.60
N GLU A 261 -13.92 -27.22 -1.42
CA GLU A 261 -14.75 -26.01 -1.30
C GLU A 261 -14.03 -24.78 -1.84
N LEU A 262 -12.72 -24.63 -1.53
CA LEU A 262 -11.87 -23.56 -2.07
C LEU A 262 -11.81 -23.64 -3.60
N ARG A 263 -11.62 -24.83 -4.15
CA ARG A 263 -11.62 -25.05 -5.61
C ARG A 263 -12.95 -24.63 -6.25
N LYS A 264 -14.09 -25.06 -5.69
CA LYS A 264 -15.43 -24.73 -6.20
C LYS A 264 -15.72 -23.22 -6.15
N SER A 265 -15.39 -22.57 -5.04
CA SER A 265 -15.58 -21.13 -4.88
C SER A 265 -14.61 -20.33 -5.79
N GLY A 266 -13.35 -20.79 -5.91
CA GLY A 266 -12.35 -20.21 -6.77
C GLY A 266 -12.71 -20.27 -8.24
N VAL A 267 -13.18 -21.44 -8.74
CA VAL A 267 -13.65 -21.60 -10.13
C VAL A 267 -14.79 -20.61 -10.42
N LYS A 268 -15.79 -20.50 -9.52
CA LYS A 268 -16.89 -19.54 -9.70
C LYS A 268 -16.38 -18.10 -9.71
N ALA A 269 -15.52 -17.73 -8.75
CA ALA A 269 -14.93 -16.40 -8.69
C ALA A 269 -14.19 -16.05 -9.98
N GLN A 270 -13.39 -16.98 -10.49
CA GLN A 270 -12.61 -16.78 -11.72
C GLN A 270 -13.48 -16.69 -12.97
N ILE A 271 -14.54 -17.52 -13.09
CA ILE A 271 -15.48 -17.45 -14.21
C ILE A 271 -16.17 -16.09 -14.24
N TYR A 272 -16.77 -15.66 -13.12
CA TYR A 272 -17.48 -14.37 -13.09
C TYR A 272 -16.56 -13.17 -13.29
N SER A 273 -15.35 -13.21 -12.74
CA SER A 273 -14.33 -12.19 -12.97
C SER A 273 -13.88 -12.18 -14.42
N GLY A 274 -13.62 -13.36 -14.99
CA GLY A 274 -13.14 -13.53 -16.35
C GLY A 274 -14.16 -13.17 -17.44
N LEU A 275 -15.48 -13.25 -17.14
CA LEU A 275 -16.53 -12.88 -18.08
C LEU A 275 -16.62 -11.38 -18.35
N LEU A 276 -16.13 -10.52 -17.45
CA LEU A 276 -16.26 -9.07 -17.57
C LEU A 276 -15.66 -8.55 -18.88
N MET A 277 -14.40 -8.91 -19.17
CA MET A 277 -13.69 -8.41 -20.35
C MET A 277 -14.30 -8.89 -21.68
N PRO A 278 -14.63 -10.19 -21.89
CA PRO A 278 -15.32 -10.62 -23.11
C PRO A 278 -16.67 -9.94 -23.31
N LEU A 279 -17.47 -9.78 -22.25
CA LEU A 279 -18.78 -9.11 -22.37
C LEU A 279 -18.63 -7.62 -22.71
N MET A 280 -17.63 -6.95 -22.16
CA MET A 280 -17.32 -5.56 -22.54
C MET A 280 -16.92 -5.45 -24.01
N ARG A 281 -16.10 -6.38 -24.52
CA ARG A 281 -15.74 -6.41 -25.95
C ARG A 281 -16.94 -6.65 -26.86
N VAL A 282 -17.86 -7.52 -26.46
CA VAL A 282 -19.11 -7.73 -27.22
C VAL A 282 -19.92 -6.45 -27.25
N LEU A 283 -20.07 -5.76 -26.13
CA LEU A 283 -20.78 -4.48 -26.07
C LEU A 283 -20.09 -3.42 -26.91
N GLU A 284 -18.76 -3.29 -26.83
CA GLU A 284 -17.98 -2.38 -27.68
C GLU A 284 -18.23 -2.64 -29.17
N ASN A 285 -18.24 -3.90 -29.58
CA ASN A 285 -18.51 -4.28 -30.98
C ASN A 285 -19.97 -3.98 -31.39
N ILE A 286 -20.95 -4.18 -30.51
CA ILE A 286 -22.34 -3.82 -30.77
C ILE A 286 -22.47 -2.32 -31.02
N ILE A 287 -21.87 -1.49 -30.15
CA ILE A 287 -21.88 -0.04 -30.29
C ILE A 287 -21.17 0.38 -31.59
N TYR A 288 -20.02 -0.26 -31.89
CA TYR A 288 -19.29 -0.02 -33.14
C TYR A 288 -20.17 -0.28 -34.36
N ILE A 289 -20.93 -1.40 -34.38
CA ILE A 289 -21.85 -1.74 -35.47
C ILE A 289 -22.98 -0.71 -35.56
N ILE A 290 -23.58 -0.34 -34.45
CA ILE A 290 -24.65 0.67 -34.40
C ILE A 290 -24.16 2.01 -34.99
N VAL A 291 -22.98 2.47 -34.56
CA VAL A 291 -22.37 3.70 -35.07
C VAL A 291 -22.03 3.60 -36.56
N ALA A 292 -21.50 2.47 -37.01
CA ALA A 292 -21.20 2.25 -38.42
C ALA A 292 -22.45 2.30 -39.31
N VAL A 293 -23.52 1.61 -38.89
CA VAL A 293 -24.79 1.58 -39.61
C VAL A 293 -25.47 2.97 -39.63
N LEU A 294 -25.58 3.62 -38.46
CA LEU A 294 -26.16 4.95 -38.38
C LEU A 294 -25.32 5.98 -39.15
N GLY A 295 -23.99 5.94 -39.02
CA GLY A 295 -23.07 6.78 -39.78
C GLY A 295 -23.22 6.57 -41.30
N GLY A 296 -23.34 5.32 -41.75
CA GLY A 296 -23.59 5.00 -43.16
C GLY A 296 -24.92 5.54 -43.68
N ILE A 297 -25.99 5.40 -42.89
CA ILE A 297 -27.30 5.98 -43.25
C ILE A 297 -27.21 7.53 -43.31
N MET A 298 -26.51 8.15 -42.35
CA MET A 298 -26.31 9.60 -42.34
C MET A 298 -25.44 10.11 -43.50
N ALA A 299 -24.54 9.32 -43.99
CA ALA A 299 -23.70 9.66 -45.17
C ALA A 299 -24.46 9.64 -46.47
N THR A 300 -25.56 8.84 -46.57
CA THR A 300 -26.36 8.67 -47.80
C THR A 300 -27.65 9.48 -47.82
N SER A 301 -28.12 9.97 -46.64
CA SER A 301 -29.42 10.66 -46.50
C SER A 301 -29.18 12.13 -46.25
N THR A 302 -29.75 13.00 -47.09
CA THR A 302 -29.59 14.46 -47.04
C THR A 302 -30.57 15.15 -46.07
N ASP A 303 -31.65 14.48 -45.64
CA ASP A 303 -32.78 15.09 -44.92
C ASP A 303 -33.23 14.35 -43.63
N MET A 304 -32.35 13.58 -43.03
CA MET A 304 -32.73 12.88 -41.78
C MET A 304 -32.48 13.73 -40.53
N THR A 305 -33.43 13.73 -39.61
CA THR A 305 -33.24 14.19 -38.22
C THR A 305 -33.21 13.00 -37.28
N VAL A 306 -32.16 12.85 -36.49
CA VAL A 306 -32.09 11.88 -35.37
C VAL A 306 -32.22 12.65 -34.07
N PHE A 307 -33.24 12.34 -33.28
CA PHE A 307 -33.54 13.04 -32.01
C PHE A 307 -33.79 14.56 -32.16
N GLY A 308 -34.33 15.02 -33.32
CA GLY A 308 -34.62 16.44 -33.53
C GLY A 308 -33.40 17.33 -33.85
N ILE A 309 -32.23 16.73 -34.01
CA ILE A 309 -30.99 17.42 -34.42
C ILE A 309 -30.84 17.23 -35.94
N GLY A 310 -30.81 18.33 -36.71
CA GLY A 310 -30.56 18.32 -38.16
C GLY A 310 -29.18 17.70 -38.43
N ILE A 311 -29.14 16.79 -39.40
CA ILE A 311 -27.92 16.03 -39.68
C ILE A 311 -27.14 16.76 -40.77
N ALA A 312 -25.92 17.19 -40.46
CA ALA A 312 -24.94 17.50 -41.49
C ALA A 312 -24.51 16.20 -42.18
N THR A 313 -24.40 16.22 -43.51
CA THR A 313 -23.83 15.09 -44.27
C THR A 313 -22.45 14.72 -43.74
N ILE A 314 -22.33 13.47 -43.29
CA ILE A 314 -21.09 12.95 -42.70
C ILE A 314 -20.29 12.25 -43.78
N THR A 315 -18.96 12.53 -43.83
CA THR A 315 -18.03 11.84 -44.76
C THR A 315 -17.64 10.44 -44.28
N VAL A 316 -17.20 9.60 -45.19
CA VAL A 316 -16.69 8.26 -44.82
C VAL A 316 -15.51 8.34 -43.84
N GLY A 317 -14.62 9.32 -44.05
CA GLY A 317 -13.51 9.55 -43.10
C GLY A 317 -13.95 10.03 -41.74
N THR A 318 -15.03 10.84 -41.66
CA THR A 318 -15.63 11.23 -40.38
C THR A 318 -16.21 10.02 -39.66
N ILE A 319 -16.88 9.09 -40.35
CA ILE A 319 -17.38 7.84 -39.76
C ILE A 319 -16.21 7.03 -39.19
N GLN A 320 -15.14 6.86 -39.96
CA GLN A 320 -13.95 6.12 -39.52
C GLN A 320 -13.31 6.76 -38.28
N SER A 321 -13.16 8.08 -38.25
CA SER A 321 -12.66 8.81 -37.08
C SER A 321 -13.55 8.57 -35.87
N PHE A 322 -14.85 8.62 -36.05
CA PHE A 322 -15.83 8.43 -34.97
C PHE A 322 -15.80 6.99 -34.43
N LEU A 323 -15.65 5.99 -35.29
CA LEU A 323 -15.49 4.58 -34.89
C LEU A 323 -14.24 4.37 -34.04
N LEU A 324 -13.13 5.04 -34.34
CA LEU A 324 -11.92 5.02 -33.53
C LEU A 324 -12.13 5.69 -32.18
N TYR A 325 -12.80 6.83 -32.16
CA TYR A 325 -13.13 7.50 -30.89
C TYR A 325 -14.12 6.71 -30.03
N THR A 326 -15.03 5.94 -30.62
CA THR A 326 -15.93 5.05 -29.88
C THR A 326 -15.14 4.03 -29.03
N LYS A 327 -14.07 3.45 -29.58
CA LYS A 327 -13.17 2.56 -28.84
C LYS A 327 -12.39 3.29 -27.77
N GLN A 328 -11.91 4.51 -28.02
CA GLN A 328 -11.20 5.33 -27.04
C GLN A 328 -12.10 5.82 -25.90
N PHE A 329 -13.40 6.01 -26.17
CA PHE A 329 -14.39 6.45 -25.19
C PHE A 329 -14.75 5.35 -24.16
N LEU A 330 -14.90 4.10 -24.60
CA LEU A 330 -15.36 3.01 -23.73
C LEU A 330 -14.26 2.45 -22.83
N ARG A 331 -13.03 2.46 -23.31
CA ARG A 331 -11.87 1.89 -22.58
C ARG A 331 -11.58 2.57 -21.22
N PRO A 332 -11.55 3.90 -21.09
CA PRO A 332 -11.30 4.59 -19.83
C PRO A 332 -12.34 4.32 -18.75
N ILE A 333 -13.61 4.10 -19.11
CA ILE A 333 -14.70 3.90 -18.16
C ILE A 333 -14.41 2.71 -17.23
N ASN A 334 -13.84 1.63 -17.77
CA ASN A 334 -13.49 0.44 -17.00
C ASN A 334 -12.24 0.64 -16.12
N GLN A 335 -11.35 1.57 -16.48
CA GLN A 335 -10.08 1.80 -15.77
C GLN A 335 -10.24 2.72 -14.55
N VAL A 336 -11.15 3.70 -14.59
CA VAL A 336 -11.34 4.68 -13.52
C VAL A 336 -11.56 4.02 -12.16
N ALA A 337 -12.41 2.99 -12.10
CA ALA A 337 -12.73 2.32 -10.84
C ALA A 337 -11.52 1.62 -10.21
N SER A 338 -10.68 0.96 -11.03
CA SER A 338 -9.48 0.28 -10.54
C SER A 338 -8.42 1.26 -10.05
N GLN A 339 -8.24 2.36 -10.78
CA GLN A 339 -7.30 3.42 -10.41
C GLN A 339 -7.74 4.17 -9.15
N PHE A 340 -9.05 4.43 -9.00
CA PHE A 340 -9.58 5.02 -7.79
C PHE A 340 -9.33 4.14 -6.56
N ASN A 341 -9.54 2.82 -6.67
CA ASN A 341 -9.24 1.89 -5.58
C ASN A 341 -7.74 1.86 -5.24
N ALA A 342 -6.85 1.92 -6.25
CA ALA A 342 -5.41 1.97 -6.02
C ALA A 342 -4.98 3.25 -5.28
N VAL A 343 -5.53 4.41 -5.67
CA VAL A 343 -5.29 5.68 -4.98
C VAL A 343 -5.82 5.62 -3.53
N GLN A 344 -7.01 5.07 -3.31
CA GLN A 344 -7.58 4.91 -1.97
C GLN A 344 -6.70 4.02 -1.08
N SER A 345 -6.20 2.90 -1.63
CA SER A 345 -5.28 2.01 -0.91
C SER A 345 -3.95 2.70 -0.58
N ALA A 346 -3.43 3.53 -1.49
CA ALA A 346 -2.23 4.31 -1.25
C ALA A 346 -2.41 5.35 -0.14
N ILE A 347 -3.57 6.02 -0.09
CA ILE A 347 -3.89 6.97 0.97
C ILE A 347 -3.97 6.26 2.33
N ALA A 348 -4.61 5.09 2.39
CA ALA A 348 -4.68 4.30 3.62
C ALA A 348 -3.29 3.81 4.08
N GLY A 349 -2.43 3.36 3.14
CA GLY A 349 -1.05 3.00 3.44
C GLY A 349 -0.23 4.20 3.95
N ALA A 350 -0.39 5.36 3.31
CA ALA A 350 0.27 6.59 3.74
C ALA A 350 -0.16 7.04 5.15
N GLU A 351 -1.44 6.91 5.49
CA GLU A 351 -1.96 7.24 6.83
C GLU A 351 -1.30 6.37 7.91
N ARG A 352 -1.16 5.05 7.66
CA ARG A 352 -0.45 4.15 8.60
C ARG A 352 1.04 4.49 8.73
N ILE A 353 1.70 4.86 7.63
CA ILE A 353 3.09 5.34 7.66
C ILE A 353 3.20 6.61 8.48
N PHE A 354 2.33 7.59 8.24
CA PHE A 354 2.37 8.87 8.96
C PHE A 354 2.06 8.71 10.45
N THR A 355 1.24 7.74 10.84
CA THR A 355 1.02 7.39 12.26
C THR A 355 2.33 7.03 12.94
N ILE A 356 3.21 6.22 12.29
CA ILE A 356 4.53 5.91 12.84
C ILE A 356 5.41 7.16 12.92
N LEU A 357 5.45 7.95 11.84
CA LEU A 357 6.30 9.15 11.76
C LEU A 357 5.91 10.22 12.80
N ASP A 358 4.63 10.26 13.17
CA ASP A 358 4.09 11.25 14.14
C ASP A 358 4.13 10.75 15.59
N THR A 359 4.37 9.44 15.80
CA THR A 359 4.51 8.89 17.15
C THR A 359 5.77 9.45 17.81
N LYS A 360 5.59 10.08 18.96
CA LYS A 360 6.70 10.62 19.75
C LYS A 360 7.14 9.59 20.78
N PRO A 361 8.46 9.49 21.05
CA PRO A 361 8.94 8.69 22.18
C PRO A 361 8.31 9.22 23.48
N THR A 362 7.91 8.30 24.36
CA THR A 362 7.31 8.64 25.65
C THR A 362 8.36 9.02 26.69
N ILE A 363 9.57 8.44 26.57
CA ILE A 363 10.69 8.67 27.48
C ILE A 363 11.71 9.57 26.78
N THR A 364 11.81 10.81 27.23
CA THR A 364 12.76 11.79 26.70
C THR A 364 13.69 12.28 27.79
N ASN A 365 14.90 12.71 27.43
CA ASN A 365 15.79 13.37 28.38
C ASN A 365 15.20 14.73 28.78
N LYS A 366 15.30 15.08 30.06
CA LYS A 366 14.98 16.43 30.52
C LYS A 366 16.01 17.43 29.95
N PRO A 367 15.64 18.71 29.73
CA PRO A 367 16.58 19.71 29.23
C PRO A 367 17.81 19.94 30.12
N ASP A 368 17.67 19.69 31.41
CA ASP A 368 18.67 19.83 32.48
C ASP A 368 19.24 18.48 32.95
N ALA A 369 19.04 17.39 32.17
CA ALA A 369 19.53 16.07 32.52
C ALA A 369 21.05 16.03 32.60
N VAL A 370 21.55 15.39 33.64
CA VAL A 370 22.99 15.24 33.93
C VAL A 370 23.57 14.15 33.03
N THR A 371 24.74 14.36 32.45
CA THR A 371 25.50 13.34 31.76
C THR A 371 26.50 12.69 32.72
N LEU A 372 26.35 11.38 32.93
CA LEU A 372 27.31 10.62 33.73
C LEU A 372 28.64 10.50 32.98
N LYS A 373 29.75 10.56 33.74
CA LYS A 373 31.09 10.32 33.19
C LYS A 373 31.67 9.08 33.88
N GLU A 374 32.25 8.18 33.13
CA GLU A 374 32.83 6.92 33.58
C GLU A 374 33.78 7.11 34.80
N GLU A 375 34.58 8.16 34.76
CA GLU A 375 35.56 8.48 35.81
C GLU A 375 34.91 8.83 37.17
N THR A 376 33.63 9.21 37.23
CA THR A 376 32.96 9.70 38.44
C THR A 376 31.88 8.77 38.97
N VAL A 377 31.49 7.75 38.20
CA VAL A 377 30.45 6.80 38.56
C VAL A 377 31.00 5.72 39.49
N LYS A 378 30.39 5.58 40.68
CA LYS A 378 30.72 4.52 41.66
C LYS A 378 29.87 3.28 41.48
N GLY A 379 28.62 3.47 41.01
CA GLY A 379 27.68 2.39 40.78
C GLY A 379 26.80 2.04 41.97
N ASP A 380 26.61 2.97 42.93
CA ASP A 380 25.64 2.81 44.02
C ASP A 380 24.21 2.94 43.46
N ILE A 381 23.39 1.89 43.61
CA ILE A 381 22.01 1.85 43.11
C ILE A 381 21.04 1.79 44.29
N VAL A 382 20.01 2.64 44.25
CA VAL A 382 18.95 2.68 45.26
C VAL A 382 17.60 2.61 44.58
N PHE A 383 16.80 1.59 44.91
CA PHE A 383 15.38 1.52 44.64
C PHE A 383 14.65 1.95 45.91
N ASP A 384 13.79 2.97 45.79
CA ASP A 384 13.11 3.60 46.93
C ASP A 384 11.60 3.65 46.63
N HIS A 385 10.83 2.79 47.31
CA HIS A 385 9.38 2.66 47.18
C HIS A 385 8.86 2.55 45.71
N VAL A 386 9.55 1.76 44.87
CA VAL A 386 9.28 1.65 43.45
C VAL A 386 8.05 0.77 43.17
N SER A 387 7.06 1.34 42.47
CA SER A 387 5.93 0.58 41.92
C SER A 387 5.86 0.80 40.44
N PHE A 388 5.56 -0.30 39.70
CA PHE A 388 5.50 -0.26 38.24
C PHE A 388 4.56 -1.34 37.66
N GLY A 389 3.92 -1.00 36.53
CA GLY A 389 3.14 -1.92 35.69
C GLY A 389 3.17 -1.47 34.25
N TYR A 390 3.24 -2.43 33.32
CA TYR A 390 3.21 -2.17 31.86
C TYR A 390 1.84 -1.70 31.35
N GLU A 391 0.76 -2.11 32.07
CA GLU A 391 -0.62 -1.73 31.75
C GLU A 391 -1.18 -0.83 32.87
N PRO A 392 -1.99 0.18 32.55
CA PRO A 392 -2.63 1.01 33.55
C PRO A 392 -3.46 0.18 34.55
N GLY A 393 -3.24 0.36 35.83
CA GLY A 393 -3.98 -0.32 36.90
C GLY A 393 -3.48 -1.74 37.25
N LYS A 394 -2.48 -2.28 36.55
CA LYS A 394 -1.94 -3.63 36.80
C LYS A 394 -0.47 -3.53 37.22
N LEU A 395 -0.22 -3.35 38.50
CA LEU A 395 1.14 -3.30 39.03
C LEU A 395 1.79 -4.68 39.07
N ILE A 396 3.02 -4.77 38.57
CA ILE A 396 3.91 -5.93 38.60
C ILE A 396 4.85 -5.78 39.80
N LEU A 397 5.50 -4.62 39.95
CA LEU A 397 6.28 -4.28 41.12
C LEU A 397 5.42 -3.43 42.03
N LYS A 398 5.43 -3.76 43.33
CA LYS A 398 4.62 -3.12 44.36
C LYS A 398 5.54 -2.77 45.50
N ASP A 399 5.85 -1.46 45.64
CA ASP A 399 6.59 -0.90 46.77
C ASP A 399 7.93 -1.59 47.04
N ILE A 400 8.77 -1.71 45.99
CA ILE A 400 10.07 -2.39 46.05
C ILE A 400 11.13 -1.38 46.54
N SER A 401 11.84 -1.74 47.62
CA SER A 401 12.96 -0.95 48.14
C SER A 401 14.17 -1.86 48.42
N PHE A 402 15.34 -1.51 47.88
CA PHE A 402 16.62 -2.13 48.15
C PHE A 402 17.76 -1.22 47.73
N THR A 403 18.96 -1.51 48.22
CA THR A 403 20.18 -0.80 47.84
C THR A 403 21.25 -1.82 47.43
N ALA A 404 21.94 -1.51 46.34
CA ALA A 404 23.15 -2.22 45.88
C ALA A 404 24.32 -1.24 45.93
N LYS A 405 25.36 -1.58 46.65
CA LYS A 405 26.56 -0.73 46.76
C LYS A 405 27.57 -1.15 45.69
N GLN A 406 28.56 -0.31 45.48
CA GLN A 406 29.70 -0.61 44.63
C GLN A 406 30.29 -2.01 44.99
N ASP A 407 30.64 -2.78 43.99
CA ASP A 407 31.22 -4.14 44.11
C ASP A 407 30.30 -5.18 44.77
N GLU A 408 29.03 -4.86 45.04
CA GLU A 408 28.09 -5.80 45.61
C GLU A 408 27.35 -6.61 44.55
N VAL A 409 27.19 -7.91 44.80
CA VAL A 409 26.42 -8.80 43.98
C VAL A 409 25.02 -9.01 44.53
N ILE A 410 23.99 -8.58 43.82
CA ILE A 410 22.59 -8.75 44.20
C ILE A 410 21.94 -9.88 43.37
N ALA A 411 21.40 -10.90 44.07
CA ALA A 411 20.63 -11.96 43.45
C ALA A 411 19.13 -11.70 43.60
N ILE A 412 18.41 -11.53 42.46
CA ILE A 412 16.96 -11.36 42.43
C ILE A 412 16.32 -12.72 42.18
N VAL A 413 15.61 -13.27 43.17
CA VAL A 413 15.00 -14.60 43.13
C VAL A 413 13.48 -14.49 43.15
N GLY A 414 12.78 -15.36 42.45
CA GLY A 414 11.31 -15.40 42.41
C GLY A 414 10.80 -16.29 41.30
N THR A 415 9.50 -16.57 41.31
CA THR A 415 8.82 -17.36 40.28
C THR A 415 8.81 -16.65 38.92
N THR A 416 8.50 -17.37 37.85
CA THR A 416 8.28 -16.76 36.52
C THR A 416 7.13 -15.76 36.61
N GLY A 417 7.33 -14.55 36.07
CA GLY A 417 6.34 -13.47 36.15
C GLY A 417 6.42 -12.61 37.41
N ALA A 418 7.34 -12.88 38.37
CA ALA A 418 7.50 -12.09 39.61
C ALA A 418 8.13 -10.68 39.38
N GLY A 419 8.43 -10.29 38.16
CA GLY A 419 8.97 -8.95 37.85
C GLY A 419 10.50 -8.86 37.86
N LYS A 420 11.26 -9.97 37.89
CA LYS A 420 12.74 -9.95 37.90
C LYS A 420 13.34 -9.16 36.73
N THR A 421 12.90 -9.46 35.50
CA THR A 421 13.34 -8.74 34.29
C THR A 421 12.83 -7.29 34.28
N THR A 422 11.71 -7.01 34.91
CA THR A 422 11.16 -5.67 35.03
C THR A 422 12.08 -4.75 35.81
N ILE A 423 12.75 -5.26 36.88
CA ILE A 423 13.73 -4.47 37.65
C ILE A 423 14.89 -4.02 36.75
N ILE A 424 15.41 -4.93 35.91
CA ILE A 424 16.50 -4.61 34.95
C ILE A 424 16.01 -3.57 33.93
N ASN A 425 14.80 -3.76 33.37
CA ASN A 425 14.23 -2.84 32.39
C ASN A 425 13.99 -1.43 32.97
N LEU A 426 13.69 -1.32 34.25
CA LEU A 426 13.54 -0.03 34.93
C LEU A 426 14.89 0.61 35.24
N LEU A 427 15.89 -0.16 35.68
CA LEU A 427 17.23 0.34 35.95
C LEU A 427 17.87 0.95 34.68
N THR A 428 17.70 0.28 33.54
CA THR A 428 18.18 0.77 32.22
C THR A 428 17.32 1.87 31.61
N ARG A 429 16.26 2.26 32.32
CA ARG A 429 15.29 3.25 31.89
C ARG A 429 14.70 2.96 30.52
N PHE A 430 14.34 1.67 30.28
CA PHE A 430 13.50 1.29 29.13
C PHE A 430 12.05 1.65 29.38
N TYR A 431 11.66 1.83 30.63
CA TYR A 431 10.36 2.31 31.10
C TYR A 431 10.58 3.26 32.28
N ASP A 432 9.72 4.26 32.42
CA ASP A 432 9.67 5.11 33.61
C ASP A 432 8.73 4.49 34.66
N ILE A 433 9.07 4.64 35.92
CA ILE A 433 8.32 4.10 37.08
C ILE A 433 6.98 4.83 37.27
N ASN A 434 5.97 4.13 37.82
CA ASN A 434 4.69 4.75 38.19
C ASN A 434 4.79 5.55 39.49
N SER A 435 5.56 5.07 40.50
CA SER A 435 5.81 5.77 41.76
C SER A 435 7.14 5.35 42.36
N GLY A 436 7.67 6.14 43.29
CA GLY A 436 8.98 5.95 43.94
C GLY A 436 10.12 6.64 43.19
N SER A 437 11.35 6.20 43.47
CA SER A 437 12.57 6.67 42.78
C SER A 437 13.59 5.54 42.58
N ILE A 438 14.33 5.61 41.48
CA ILE A 438 15.53 4.78 41.25
C ILE A 438 16.70 5.74 41.09
N LYS A 439 17.72 5.57 41.90
CA LYS A 439 18.89 6.47 41.91
C LYS A 439 20.16 5.70 41.60
N VAL A 440 21.05 6.32 40.83
CA VAL A 440 22.43 5.89 40.58
C VAL A 440 23.33 6.98 41.16
N ASP A 441 24.19 6.61 42.11
CA ASP A 441 25.07 7.53 42.84
C ASP A 441 24.32 8.74 43.44
N GLY A 442 23.10 8.51 43.96
CA GLY A 442 22.23 9.51 44.55
C GLY A 442 21.43 10.37 43.55
N ILE A 443 21.65 10.25 42.24
CA ILE A 443 20.93 11.00 41.21
C ILE A 443 19.78 10.12 40.70
N ASP A 444 18.56 10.66 40.61
CA ASP A 444 17.43 9.92 40.01
C ASP A 444 17.67 9.67 38.53
N ILE A 445 17.44 8.44 38.07
CA ILE A 445 17.67 8.05 36.67
C ILE A 445 16.86 8.89 35.68
N ARG A 446 15.77 9.53 36.11
CA ARG A 446 14.97 10.46 35.28
C ARG A 446 15.66 11.81 35.06
N ASP A 447 16.64 12.14 35.89
CA ASP A 447 17.46 13.35 35.81
C ASP A 447 18.84 13.09 35.15
N ILE A 448 19.07 11.87 34.67
CA ILE A 448 20.26 11.45 33.95
C ILE A 448 19.89 11.27 32.46
N THR A 449 20.80 11.62 31.55
CA THR A 449 20.59 11.32 30.11
C THR A 449 20.58 9.81 29.88
N LYS A 450 19.62 9.31 29.09
CA LYS A 450 19.44 7.87 28.82
C LYS A 450 20.73 7.22 28.26
N GLU A 451 21.37 7.97 27.40
CA GLU A 451 22.60 7.52 26.73
C GLU A 451 23.71 7.30 27.75
N SER A 452 24.04 8.30 28.57
CA SER A 452 25.10 8.19 29.57
C SER A 452 24.79 7.18 30.67
N LEU A 453 23.52 7.00 31.02
CA LEU A 453 23.10 5.97 31.97
C LEU A 453 23.40 4.56 31.45
N ARG A 454 23.07 4.32 30.17
CA ARG A 454 23.26 3.01 29.52
C ARG A 454 24.71 2.71 29.19
N ASP A 455 25.50 3.74 28.90
CA ASP A 455 26.95 3.61 28.68
C ASP A 455 27.70 3.07 29.92
N GLN A 456 27.11 3.26 31.12
CA GLN A 456 27.66 2.74 32.37
C GLN A 456 27.17 1.32 32.71
N MET A 457 26.40 0.67 31.84
CA MET A 457 25.75 -0.61 32.12
C MET A 457 26.05 -1.66 31.05
N GLY A 458 26.54 -2.82 31.46
CA GLY A 458 26.60 -4.03 30.64
C GLY A 458 25.36 -4.90 30.87
N ILE A 459 24.64 -5.26 29.82
CA ILE A 459 23.45 -6.11 29.91
C ILE A 459 23.68 -7.43 29.18
N VAL A 460 23.47 -8.54 29.91
CA VAL A 460 23.45 -9.88 29.32
C VAL A 460 22.00 -10.34 29.20
N LEU A 461 21.53 -10.52 27.96
CA LEU A 461 20.15 -10.94 27.69
C LEU A 461 19.97 -12.44 27.93
N GLN A 462 18.79 -12.84 28.41
CA GLN A 462 18.41 -14.25 28.61
C GLN A 462 18.43 -15.05 27.30
N VAL A 463 18.04 -14.42 26.20
CA VAL A 463 18.11 -14.98 24.85
C VAL A 463 19.05 -14.10 24.04
N PRO A 464 20.27 -14.60 23.75
CA PRO A 464 21.24 -13.82 22.97
C PRO A 464 20.71 -13.63 21.54
N PHE A 465 20.93 -12.45 21.00
CA PHE A 465 20.62 -12.11 19.62
C PHE A 465 21.94 -11.91 18.86
N LEU A 466 22.08 -12.59 17.73
CA LEU A 466 23.24 -12.44 16.84
C LEU A 466 22.76 -11.78 15.53
N PHE A 467 23.42 -10.71 15.16
CA PHE A 467 23.23 -10.08 13.86
C PHE A 467 23.81 -10.96 12.75
N SER A 468 23.19 -10.90 11.56
CA SER A 468 23.66 -11.63 10.38
C SER A 468 24.93 -10.96 9.80
N ASP A 469 26.01 -11.03 10.56
CA ASP A 469 27.31 -10.45 10.25
C ASP A 469 28.41 -11.35 10.82
N THR A 470 29.68 -10.93 10.73
CA THR A 470 30.83 -11.67 11.27
C THR A 470 30.77 -11.79 12.79
N VAL A 471 31.47 -12.77 13.35
CA VAL A 471 31.66 -12.92 14.80
C VAL A 471 32.28 -11.65 15.36
N ASN A 472 33.32 -11.14 14.68
CA ASN A 472 34.01 -9.90 15.06
C ASN A 472 33.03 -8.73 15.23
N TYR A 473 32.12 -8.51 14.25
CA TYR A 473 31.09 -7.48 14.33
C TYR A 473 30.13 -7.69 15.51
N ASN A 474 29.73 -8.94 15.77
CA ASN A 474 28.81 -9.23 16.88
C ASN A 474 29.46 -9.02 18.25
N VAL A 475 30.75 -9.31 18.41
CA VAL A 475 31.47 -9.06 19.65
C VAL A 475 31.73 -7.57 19.85
N SER A 476 32.12 -6.84 18.80
CA SER A 476 32.39 -5.40 18.88
C SER A 476 31.13 -4.52 18.77
N TYR A 477 29.92 -5.11 18.75
CA TYR A 477 28.68 -4.37 18.49
C TYR A 477 28.43 -3.20 19.46
N GLY A 478 28.73 -3.41 20.75
CA GLY A 478 28.60 -2.37 21.78
C GLY A 478 29.70 -1.31 21.74
N TRP A 479 30.85 -1.62 21.13
CA TRP A 479 31.98 -0.72 21.00
C TRP A 479 32.66 -0.87 19.63
N PRO A 480 32.14 -0.17 18.59
CA PRO A 480 32.64 -0.29 17.21
C PRO A 480 34.09 0.16 17.03
N ALA A 481 34.65 0.94 17.98
CA ALA A 481 36.02 1.41 17.96
C ALA A 481 37.03 0.43 18.62
N ALA A 482 36.54 -0.73 19.12
CA ALA A 482 37.39 -1.74 19.76
C ALA A 482 38.50 -2.26 18.82
N THR A 483 39.69 -2.37 19.34
CA THR A 483 40.82 -2.97 18.61
C THR A 483 40.64 -4.49 18.46
N GLN A 484 41.35 -5.10 17.51
CA GLN A 484 41.30 -6.55 17.31
C GLN A 484 41.74 -7.33 18.54
N GLU A 485 42.69 -6.78 19.30
CA GLU A 485 43.16 -7.40 20.53
C GLU A 485 42.12 -7.39 21.64
N GLU A 486 41.40 -6.27 21.81
CA GLU A 486 40.29 -6.17 22.75
C GLU A 486 39.15 -7.10 22.39
N ILE A 487 38.83 -7.27 21.10
CA ILE A 487 37.79 -8.19 20.61
C ILE A 487 38.18 -9.64 20.93
N ILE A 488 39.46 -10.03 20.69
CA ILE A 488 39.96 -11.36 21.01
C ILE A 488 39.94 -11.62 22.52
N ASN A 489 40.28 -10.62 23.32
CA ASN A 489 40.28 -10.77 24.77
C ASN A 489 38.85 -10.85 25.36
N ALA A 490 37.86 -10.30 24.67
CA ALA A 490 36.45 -10.35 25.05
C ALA A 490 35.74 -11.64 24.62
N SER A 491 36.29 -12.43 23.68
CA SER A 491 35.67 -13.63 23.13
C SER A 491 36.26 -14.91 23.71
#